data_0f51ad6956df69f65f0dda7d4c8e4d62
#
_entry.id   0f51ad6956df69f65f0dda7d4c8e4d62
#
_cell.length_a   1.000
_cell.length_b   1.000
_cell.length_c   1.000
_cell.angle_alpha   90.00
_cell.angle_beta   90.00
_cell.angle_gamma   90.00
#
_symmetry.space_group_name_H-M   'P 1'
#
loop_
_entity.id
_entity.type
_entity.pdbx_description
1 polymer ?
#
loop_
_entity_poly.entity_id
_entity_poly.type
_entity_poly.pdbx_seq_one_letter_code
_entity_poly.pdbx_strand_id
1 'polypeptide(L)'
;EHIPADAYPLDNSDTNDGRITKYAAEALMARAYLYHTGYYGAEHPSCTKAEAVAAINDVVQNGKYELEKNYADFWMPACTTDASNGDAYAWNTTYAGKWYDGSAWKAGQGKLSREIVLNLKMNTTHDYNGNGDGNTFSVYLGPRNRNATSVCIASGWGACPVTPTFVEQYKNDPRFSACVWSCSEAGFDADITDSYEYTGYYTRKYAPMCFADGTRQEVGFKLGEQHQNVTYYQDYTIMRYADVLLMHSELNGNADGLNQVHQRVYPGETLAYSIENIRKERAIELAFEGVHYWDLMRYEKDGAY
;
A
#
# COMPACT_ATOMS: atom_id res chain seq x y z
N GLU A 1 -18.04 -14.80 13.01
CA GLU A 1 -18.67 -15.88 13.83
C GLU A 1 -18.31 -17.29 13.35
N HIS A 2 -17.86 -17.47 12.11
CA HIS A 2 -17.62 -18.79 11.52
C HIS A 2 -16.15 -19.11 11.22
N ILE A 3 -15.23 -18.23 11.59
CA ILE A 3 -13.80 -18.55 11.51
C ILE A 3 -13.41 -19.22 12.83
N PRO A 4 -13.08 -20.52 12.82
CA PRO A 4 -12.71 -21.21 14.06
C PRO A 4 -11.43 -20.60 14.62
N ALA A 5 -11.45 -20.21 15.88
CA ALA A 5 -10.31 -19.60 16.55
C ALA A 5 -9.09 -20.55 16.69
N ASP A 6 -9.33 -21.83 16.55
CA ASP A 6 -8.36 -22.93 16.64
C ASP A 6 -7.87 -23.46 15.29
N ALA A 7 -8.56 -23.12 14.20
CA ALA A 7 -8.22 -23.61 12.85
C ALA A 7 -7.34 -22.65 12.03
N TYR A 8 -7.26 -21.38 12.42
CA TYR A 8 -6.50 -20.34 11.71
C TYR A 8 -5.74 -19.48 12.71
N PRO A 9 -4.55 -18.95 12.36
CA PRO A 9 -3.94 -17.92 13.16
C PRO A 9 -4.93 -16.74 13.32
N LEU A 10 -4.96 -16.15 14.50
CA LEU A 10 -5.86 -15.02 14.78
C LEU A 10 -5.45 -13.78 13.98
N ASP A 11 -4.16 -13.65 13.68
CA ASP A 11 -3.55 -12.59 12.89
C ASP A 11 -2.50 -13.13 11.92
N ASN A 12 -2.00 -12.28 11.01
CA ASN A 12 -0.95 -12.62 10.05
C ASN A 12 0.44 -12.11 10.45
N SER A 13 0.60 -11.64 11.67
CA SER A 13 1.80 -10.94 12.12
C SER A 13 3.11 -11.72 11.96
N ASP A 14 3.04 -13.04 12.02
CA ASP A 14 4.22 -13.90 11.97
C ASP A 14 4.34 -14.71 10.66
N THR A 15 3.24 -14.95 9.97
CA THR A 15 3.22 -15.84 8.80
C THR A 15 2.73 -15.19 7.52
N ASN A 16 1.74 -14.30 7.61
CA ASN A 16 1.05 -13.67 6.47
C ASN A 16 0.90 -14.63 5.28
N ASP A 17 0.23 -15.75 5.50
CA ASP A 17 0.04 -16.79 4.50
C ASP A 17 -1.12 -16.52 3.51
N GLY A 18 -1.75 -15.33 3.63
CA GLY A 18 -2.84 -14.88 2.77
C GLY A 18 -4.23 -15.36 3.20
N ARG A 19 -4.37 -16.11 4.27
CA ARG A 19 -5.67 -16.50 4.79
C ARG A 19 -6.35 -15.32 5.46
N ILE A 20 -7.69 -15.29 5.37
CA ILE A 20 -8.49 -14.32 6.11
C ILE A 20 -8.52 -14.75 7.57
N THR A 21 -7.86 -13.99 8.43
CA THR A 21 -7.83 -14.23 9.88
C THR A 21 -9.05 -13.62 10.56
N LYS A 22 -9.24 -13.93 11.86
CA LYS A 22 -10.29 -13.31 12.68
C LYS A 22 -10.19 -11.78 12.63
N TYR A 23 -9.01 -11.23 12.90
CA TYR A 23 -8.81 -9.79 12.95
C TYR A 23 -8.93 -9.13 11.57
N ALA A 24 -8.55 -9.80 10.49
CA ALA A 24 -8.81 -9.31 9.13
C ALA A 24 -10.31 -9.23 8.84
N ALA A 25 -11.09 -10.23 9.25
CA ALA A 25 -12.54 -10.23 9.08
C ALA A 25 -13.23 -9.12 9.93
N GLU A 26 -12.78 -8.91 11.16
CA GLU A 26 -13.27 -7.84 12.03
C GLU A 26 -12.95 -6.45 11.48
N ALA A 27 -11.75 -6.24 10.97
CA ALA A 27 -11.36 -4.99 10.32
C ALA A 27 -12.16 -4.73 9.02
N LEU A 28 -12.43 -5.77 8.22
CA LEU A 28 -13.29 -5.69 7.05
C LEU A 28 -14.74 -5.37 7.43
N MET A 29 -15.25 -5.92 8.53
CA MET A 29 -16.59 -5.61 9.03
C MET A 29 -16.69 -4.13 9.43
N ALA A 30 -15.69 -3.60 10.14
CA ALA A 30 -15.62 -2.19 10.49
C ALA A 30 -15.58 -1.28 9.25
N ARG A 31 -14.77 -1.63 8.23
CA ARG A 31 -14.72 -0.91 6.96
C ARG A 31 -16.07 -0.93 6.25
N ALA A 32 -16.70 -2.10 6.15
CA ALA A 32 -18.02 -2.25 5.51
C ALA A 32 -19.08 -1.42 6.23
N TYR A 33 -19.06 -1.40 7.56
CA TYR A 33 -19.94 -0.57 8.36
C TYR A 33 -19.78 0.92 8.05
N LEU A 34 -18.54 1.43 8.09
CA LEU A 34 -18.24 2.84 7.81
C LEU A 34 -18.63 3.25 6.38
N TYR A 35 -18.37 2.38 5.40
CA TYR A 35 -18.70 2.67 4.01
C TYR A 35 -20.22 2.65 3.78
N HIS A 36 -20.90 1.66 4.34
CA HIS A 36 -22.35 1.58 4.25
C HIS A 36 -23.03 2.78 4.92
N THR A 37 -22.70 3.05 6.17
CA THR A 37 -23.35 4.14 6.93
C THR A 37 -23.00 5.51 6.39
N GLY A 38 -21.77 5.72 5.93
CA GLY A 38 -21.37 6.97 5.29
C GLY A 38 -22.14 7.24 4.01
N TYR A 39 -22.32 6.21 3.17
CA TYR A 39 -23.03 6.35 1.90
C TYR A 39 -24.57 6.39 2.06
N TYR A 40 -25.15 5.48 2.82
CA TYR A 40 -26.60 5.39 2.96
C TYR A 40 -27.18 6.25 4.08
N GLY A 41 -26.36 6.73 5.02
CA GLY A 41 -26.80 7.49 6.18
C GLY A 41 -27.57 6.69 7.22
N ALA A 42 -27.52 5.35 7.17
CA ALA A 42 -28.22 4.44 8.07
C ALA A 42 -27.42 3.16 8.29
N GLU A 43 -27.60 2.53 9.44
CA GLU A 43 -27.00 1.23 9.75
C GLU A 43 -27.64 0.12 8.91
N HIS A 44 -26.81 -0.86 8.55
CA HIS A 44 -27.32 -2.09 7.95
C HIS A 44 -27.84 -3.03 9.03
N PRO A 45 -28.98 -3.75 8.81
CA PRO A 45 -29.56 -4.63 9.83
C PRO A 45 -28.62 -5.74 10.34
N SER A 46 -27.60 -6.10 9.56
CA SER A 46 -26.64 -7.15 9.91
C SER A 46 -25.39 -6.66 10.66
N CYS A 47 -25.25 -5.35 10.89
CA CYS A 47 -24.08 -4.81 11.59
C CYS A 47 -24.43 -3.45 12.22
N THR A 48 -24.44 -3.40 13.53
CA THR A 48 -24.64 -2.18 14.31
C THR A 48 -23.33 -1.46 14.57
N LYS A 49 -23.40 -0.18 14.96
CA LYS A 49 -22.23 0.59 15.40
C LYS A 49 -21.50 -0.10 16.56
N ALA A 50 -22.22 -0.64 17.51
CA ALA A 50 -21.64 -1.30 18.67
C ALA A 50 -20.81 -2.53 18.26
N GLU A 51 -21.30 -3.32 17.31
CA GLU A 51 -20.54 -4.47 16.77
C GLU A 51 -19.31 -4.03 15.98
N ALA A 52 -19.42 -3.00 15.15
CA ALA A 52 -18.28 -2.46 14.42
C ALA A 52 -17.19 -1.88 15.35
N VAL A 53 -17.61 -1.16 16.42
CA VAL A 53 -16.72 -0.64 17.45
C VAL A 53 -16.05 -1.78 18.22
N ALA A 54 -16.80 -2.79 18.62
CA ALA A 54 -16.24 -3.95 19.34
C ALA A 54 -15.21 -4.67 18.48
N ALA A 55 -15.51 -4.90 17.19
CA ALA A 55 -14.61 -5.55 16.25
C ALA A 55 -13.31 -4.77 16.05
N ILE A 56 -13.38 -3.47 15.75
CA ILE A 56 -12.16 -2.69 15.52
C ILE A 56 -11.31 -2.55 16.78
N ASN A 57 -11.95 -2.48 17.96
CA ASN A 57 -11.24 -2.46 19.24
C ASN A 57 -10.53 -3.79 19.51
N ASP A 58 -11.14 -4.92 19.18
CA ASP A 58 -10.51 -6.23 19.32
C ASP A 58 -9.25 -6.33 18.44
N VAL A 59 -9.31 -5.86 17.20
CA VAL A 59 -8.14 -5.81 16.30
C VAL A 59 -7.01 -4.98 16.90
N VAL A 60 -7.32 -3.79 17.44
CA VAL A 60 -6.29 -2.88 17.97
C VAL A 60 -5.70 -3.39 19.29
N GLN A 61 -6.52 -4.00 20.15
CA GLN A 61 -6.09 -4.44 21.50
C GLN A 61 -5.42 -5.81 21.50
N ASN A 62 -5.88 -6.72 20.66
CA ASN A 62 -5.50 -8.13 20.69
C ASN A 62 -4.79 -8.62 19.42
N GLY A 63 -4.93 -7.93 18.30
CA GLY A 63 -4.12 -8.15 17.11
C GLY A 63 -2.68 -7.71 17.37
N LYS A 64 -1.71 -8.46 16.90
CA LYS A 64 -0.28 -8.15 17.11
C LYS A 64 0.27 -7.26 16.00
N TYR A 65 -0.58 -6.41 15.43
CA TYR A 65 -0.20 -5.50 14.35
C TYR A 65 0.57 -4.31 14.89
N GLU A 66 1.51 -3.83 14.09
CA GLU A 66 2.35 -2.68 14.41
C GLU A 66 2.56 -1.85 13.15
N LEU A 67 2.62 -0.51 13.28
CA LEU A 67 3.05 0.35 12.18
C LEU A 67 4.55 0.15 11.91
N GLU A 68 4.95 0.13 10.64
CA GLU A 68 6.35 0.28 10.28
C GLU A 68 6.89 1.61 10.83
N LYS A 69 8.11 1.60 11.36
CA LYS A 69 8.71 2.83 11.92
C LYS A 69 8.85 3.93 10.89
N ASN A 70 9.31 3.57 9.70
CA ASN A 70 9.32 4.45 8.55
C ASN A 70 8.19 4.07 7.61
N TYR A 71 7.42 5.04 7.20
CA TYR A 71 6.35 4.85 6.22
C TYR A 71 6.85 4.16 4.93
N ALA A 72 8.01 4.57 4.43
CA ALA A 72 8.61 4.02 3.21
C ALA A 72 8.94 2.52 3.33
N ASP A 73 9.26 2.03 4.53
CA ASP A 73 9.70 0.65 4.75
C ASP A 73 8.61 -0.40 4.46
N PHE A 74 7.36 0.01 4.41
CA PHE A 74 6.26 -0.85 4.01
C PHE A 74 6.22 -1.11 2.50
N TRP A 75 6.66 -0.15 1.69
CA TRP A 75 6.56 -0.20 0.24
C TRP A 75 7.89 -0.55 -0.40
N MET A 76 7.98 -1.74 -1.01
CA MET A 76 9.21 -2.20 -1.66
C MET A 76 9.82 -1.16 -2.62
N PRO A 77 9.06 -0.56 -3.55
CA PRO A 77 9.63 0.43 -4.47
C PRO A 77 10.03 1.74 -3.78
N ALA A 78 9.38 2.11 -2.68
CA ALA A 78 9.72 3.32 -1.94
C ALA A 78 11.04 3.22 -1.18
N CYS A 79 11.48 2.01 -0.94
CA CYS A 79 12.74 1.72 -0.26
C CYS A 79 13.97 1.79 -1.18
N THR A 80 13.80 1.95 -2.48
CA THR A 80 14.92 2.03 -3.41
C THR A 80 15.54 3.41 -3.36
N THR A 81 16.87 3.47 -3.26
CA THR A 81 17.64 4.69 -3.45
C THR A 81 17.84 4.95 -4.94
N ASP A 82 18.13 6.19 -5.27
CA ASP A 82 18.42 6.61 -6.63
C ASP A 82 19.66 5.87 -7.18
N ALA A 83 19.54 5.33 -8.36
CA ALA A 83 20.63 4.69 -9.08
C ALA A 83 21.82 5.63 -9.39
N SER A 84 21.61 6.94 -9.35
CA SER A 84 22.65 7.94 -9.58
C SER A 84 23.83 7.84 -8.62
N ASN A 85 23.67 7.20 -7.48
CA ASN A 85 24.69 7.03 -6.45
C ASN A 85 25.51 5.74 -6.60
N GLY A 86 25.39 4.99 -7.68
CA GLY A 86 26.00 3.67 -7.81
C GLY A 86 25.30 2.59 -6.99
N ASP A 87 24.25 2.94 -6.29
CA ASP A 87 23.41 2.08 -5.45
C ASP A 87 22.24 1.47 -6.23
N ALA A 88 22.33 1.37 -7.56
CA ALA A 88 21.30 0.72 -8.38
C ALA A 88 20.93 -0.68 -7.88
N TYR A 89 21.85 -1.27 -7.16
CA TYR A 89 21.71 -2.57 -6.49
C TYR A 89 21.47 -2.45 -4.99
N ALA A 90 21.36 -1.24 -4.43
CA ALA A 90 21.13 -1.06 -2.99
C ALA A 90 19.81 -1.73 -2.58
N TRP A 91 18.85 -1.79 -3.47
CA TRP A 91 17.64 -2.56 -3.27
C TRP A 91 17.96 -4.05 -3.09
N ASN A 92 18.83 -4.65 -3.88
CA ASN A 92 19.26 -6.05 -3.73
C ASN A 92 20.14 -6.28 -2.50
N THR A 93 21.05 -5.37 -2.19
CA THR A 93 22.01 -5.55 -1.09
C THR A 93 21.48 -5.03 0.22
N THR A 94 20.78 -3.91 0.22
CA THR A 94 20.25 -3.28 1.45
C THR A 94 18.83 -3.73 1.75
N TYR A 95 17.98 -3.86 0.75
CA TYR A 95 16.58 -4.22 0.94
C TYR A 95 16.30 -5.70 0.78
N ALA A 96 16.93 -6.39 -0.13
CA ALA A 96 16.94 -7.85 -0.09
C ALA A 96 17.50 -8.31 1.26
N GLY A 97 18.64 -7.74 1.69
CA GLY A 97 19.19 -7.97 3.01
C GLY A 97 18.31 -7.54 4.18
N LYS A 98 17.41 -6.58 4.00
CA LYS A 98 16.44 -6.12 5.03
C LYS A 98 15.22 -7.00 5.10
N TRP A 99 14.66 -7.42 3.97
CA TRP A 99 13.38 -8.15 3.90
C TRP A 99 13.53 -9.63 3.57
N TYR A 100 14.59 -10.01 2.90
CA TYR A 100 14.86 -11.33 2.37
C TYR A 100 16.31 -11.68 2.61
N ASP A 101 16.60 -12.86 3.13
CA ASP A 101 17.95 -13.29 3.49
C ASP A 101 18.65 -14.11 2.40
N GLY A 102 18.06 -14.21 1.21
CA GLY A 102 18.50 -15.05 0.10
C GLY A 102 17.80 -16.41 0.04
N SER A 103 17.05 -16.78 1.07
CA SER A 103 16.31 -18.05 1.14
C SER A 103 14.85 -17.87 1.58
N ALA A 104 14.57 -16.89 2.46
CA ALA A 104 13.25 -16.65 3.00
C ALA A 104 13.00 -15.17 3.30
N TRP A 105 11.74 -14.78 3.36
CA TRP A 105 11.32 -13.47 3.84
C TRP A 105 11.53 -13.39 5.35
N LYS A 106 12.06 -12.26 5.81
CA LYS A 106 12.27 -12.03 7.24
C LYS A 106 10.94 -11.76 7.94
N ALA A 107 10.71 -12.42 9.04
CA ALA A 107 9.54 -12.21 9.86
C ALA A 107 9.40 -10.74 10.31
N GLY A 108 8.20 -10.20 10.24
CA GLY A 108 7.90 -8.83 10.61
C GLY A 108 8.40 -7.76 9.65
N GLN A 109 8.84 -8.12 8.44
CA GLN A 109 9.35 -7.17 7.44
C GLN A 109 8.87 -7.51 6.03
N GLY A 110 8.69 -6.50 5.18
CA GLY A 110 8.29 -6.68 3.79
C GLY A 110 6.98 -7.44 3.66
N LYS A 111 7.00 -8.58 2.99
CA LYS A 111 5.82 -9.47 2.82
C LYS A 111 5.33 -10.08 4.15
N LEU A 112 6.09 -9.98 5.21
CA LEU A 112 5.76 -10.43 6.56
C LEU A 112 5.71 -9.26 7.56
N SER A 113 5.54 -8.04 7.08
CA SER A 113 5.39 -6.85 7.92
C SER A 113 4.19 -7.01 8.86
N ARG A 114 4.37 -6.59 10.10
CA ARG A 114 3.28 -6.56 11.09
C ARG A 114 2.23 -5.49 10.81
N GLU A 115 2.47 -4.59 9.88
CA GLU A 115 1.47 -3.64 9.42
C GLU A 115 0.43 -4.29 8.49
N ILE A 116 0.70 -5.48 7.92
CA ILE A 116 -0.21 -6.19 7.04
C ILE A 116 -1.36 -6.81 7.83
N VAL A 117 -2.58 -6.38 7.56
CA VAL A 117 -3.80 -6.99 8.11
C VAL A 117 -4.39 -7.99 7.11
N LEU A 118 -4.45 -7.61 5.84
CA LEU A 118 -4.93 -8.48 4.76
C LEU A 118 -4.26 -8.13 3.44
N ASN A 119 -3.61 -9.11 2.84
CA ASN A 119 -3.00 -9.03 1.51
C ASN A 119 -3.56 -10.09 0.58
N LEU A 120 -3.65 -9.77 -0.69
CA LEU A 120 -3.70 -10.77 -1.75
C LEU A 120 -2.26 -11.18 -2.06
N LYS A 121 -1.95 -12.43 -1.77
CA LYS A 121 -0.60 -12.98 -1.97
C LYS A 121 -0.31 -13.18 -3.45
N MET A 122 0.84 -12.71 -3.86
CA MET A 122 1.36 -12.88 -5.21
C MET A 122 2.56 -13.82 -5.20
N ASN A 123 2.66 -14.62 -6.25
CA ASN A 123 3.80 -15.51 -6.46
C ASN A 123 4.26 -15.45 -7.93
N THR A 124 5.25 -16.24 -8.29
CA THR A 124 5.80 -16.29 -9.64
C THR A 124 5.76 -17.69 -10.23
N THR A 125 4.85 -18.52 -9.76
CA THR A 125 4.65 -19.86 -10.30
C THR A 125 3.72 -19.87 -11.51
N HIS A 126 3.99 -19.01 -12.51
CA HIS A 126 3.07 -18.83 -13.61
C HIS A 126 3.61 -19.35 -14.92
N ASP A 127 2.72 -19.58 -15.84
CA ASP A 127 2.97 -19.42 -17.26
C ASP A 127 2.07 -18.30 -17.81
N TYR A 128 2.48 -17.69 -18.90
CA TYR A 128 1.71 -16.59 -19.51
C TYR A 128 0.35 -17.04 -20.06
N ASN A 129 0.06 -18.30 -20.05
CA ASN A 129 -1.14 -18.91 -20.64
C ASN A 129 -2.32 -19.02 -19.67
N GLY A 130 -2.39 -18.15 -18.68
CA GLY A 130 -3.55 -18.06 -17.80
C GLY A 130 -3.30 -18.39 -16.32
N ASN A 131 -2.08 -18.71 -15.96
CA ASN A 131 -1.66 -19.00 -14.57
C ASN A 131 -0.84 -17.83 -14.00
N GLY A 132 -1.26 -16.59 -14.27
CA GLY A 132 -0.56 -15.39 -13.81
C GLY A 132 -0.84 -15.11 -12.35
N ASP A 133 0.12 -15.40 -11.51
CA ASP A 133 0.02 -15.20 -10.05
C ASP A 133 0.78 -13.95 -9.58
N GLY A 134 1.39 -13.21 -10.51
CA GLY A 134 2.11 -11.97 -10.23
C GLY A 134 1.20 -10.75 -10.11
N ASN A 135 1.73 -9.70 -9.49
CA ASN A 135 1.02 -8.44 -9.30
C ASN A 135 1.03 -7.60 -10.57
N THR A 136 -0.03 -7.67 -11.36
CA THR A 136 -0.19 -6.86 -12.57
C THR A 136 -0.42 -5.37 -12.32
N PHE A 137 -0.79 -4.95 -11.12
CA PHE A 137 -0.92 -3.53 -10.78
C PHE A 137 0.39 -2.78 -11.00
N SER A 138 1.53 -3.39 -10.69
CA SER A 138 2.83 -2.78 -10.93
C SER A 138 3.05 -2.40 -12.40
N VAL A 139 2.54 -3.22 -13.32
CA VAL A 139 2.62 -2.94 -14.75
C VAL A 139 1.65 -1.84 -15.17
N TYR A 140 0.41 -1.89 -14.73
CA TYR A 140 -0.58 -0.85 -15.06
C TYR A 140 -0.16 0.52 -14.54
N LEU A 141 0.38 0.58 -13.33
CA LEU A 141 0.71 1.83 -12.64
C LEU A 141 2.09 2.38 -12.99
N GLY A 142 2.99 1.57 -13.55
CA GLY A 142 4.34 1.99 -13.93
C GLY A 142 4.38 2.89 -15.16
N PRO A 143 5.46 3.67 -15.31
CA PRO A 143 5.63 4.58 -16.47
C PRO A 143 5.73 3.80 -17.79
N ARG A 144 5.08 4.32 -18.82
CA ARG A 144 5.10 3.71 -20.15
C ARG A 144 6.38 4.09 -20.92
N ASN A 145 6.79 3.20 -21.83
CA ASN A 145 7.89 3.41 -22.77
C ASN A 145 9.22 3.86 -22.12
N ARG A 146 9.46 3.44 -20.91
CA ARG A 146 10.67 3.79 -20.21
C ARG A 146 11.88 3.00 -20.76
N ASN A 147 12.86 3.70 -21.27
CA ASN A 147 14.09 3.13 -21.83
C ASN A 147 15.34 3.47 -21.00
N ALA A 148 15.24 4.40 -20.03
CA ALA A 148 16.39 4.79 -19.23
C ALA A 148 16.89 3.63 -18.37
N THR A 149 18.19 3.56 -18.20
CA THR A 149 18.89 2.53 -17.42
C THR A 149 19.41 3.05 -16.09
N SER A 150 19.21 4.34 -15.83
CA SER A 150 19.79 5.04 -14.68
C SER A 150 18.99 4.91 -13.37
N VAL A 151 17.75 4.39 -13.42
CA VAL A 151 16.89 4.24 -12.24
C VAL A 151 16.30 2.83 -12.15
N CYS A 152 15.99 2.41 -10.94
CA CYS A 152 15.52 1.06 -10.65
C CYS A 152 14.03 0.84 -10.94
N ILE A 153 13.45 1.56 -11.90
CA ILE A 153 12.04 1.40 -12.29
C ILE A 153 11.93 0.82 -13.69
N ALA A 154 11.16 -0.23 -13.86
CA ALA A 154 10.90 -0.85 -15.15
C ALA A 154 9.76 -0.13 -15.89
N SER A 155 9.67 -0.34 -17.20
CA SER A 155 8.52 0.10 -17.99
C SER A 155 7.25 -0.59 -17.54
N GLY A 156 6.16 0.20 -17.48
CA GLY A 156 4.80 -0.26 -17.32
C GLY A 156 3.92 0.18 -18.48
N TRP A 157 2.62 0.25 -18.26
CA TRP A 157 1.65 0.66 -19.27
C TRP A 157 1.16 2.10 -19.11
N GLY A 158 1.53 2.77 -18.01
CA GLY A 158 1.23 4.19 -17.79
C GLY A 158 -0.26 4.51 -17.64
N ALA A 159 -1.05 3.54 -17.14
CA ALA A 159 -2.50 3.69 -17.13
C ALA A 159 -3.03 4.71 -16.11
N CYS A 160 -2.26 4.97 -15.04
CA CYS A 160 -2.70 5.82 -13.93
C CYS A 160 -1.58 6.76 -13.46
N PRO A 161 -1.26 7.81 -14.22
CA PRO A 161 -0.34 8.85 -13.74
C PRO A 161 -0.95 9.59 -12.55
N VAL A 162 -0.09 10.11 -11.67
CA VAL A 162 -0.52 10.90 -10.51
C VAL A 162 -0.97 12.28 -10.96
N THR A 163 -2.12 12.74 -10.48
CA THR A 163 -2.67 14.03 -10.89
C THR A 163 -1.84 15.21 -10.35
N PRO A 164 -1.69 16.31 -11.11
CA PRO A 164 -1.01 17.51 -10.62
C PRO A 164 -1.62 18.08 -9.34
N THR A 165 -2.95 17.98 -9.19
CA THR A 165 -3.65 18.42 -7.97
C THR A 165 -3.17 17.67 -6.73
N PHE A 166 -2.99 16.34 -6.81
CA PHE A 166 -2.44 15.56 -5.70
C PHE A 166 -1.01 16.03 -5.37
N VAL A 167 -0.19 16.22 -6.39
CA VAL A 167 1.20 16.69 -6.21
C VAL A 167 1.22 18.04 -5.49
N GLU A 168 0.48 19.02 -5.97
CA GLU A 168 0.43 20.35 -5.34
C GLU A 168 -0.04 20.29 -3.88
N GLN A 169 -0.99 19.41 -3.58
CA GLN A 169 -1.53 19.26 -2.23
C GLN A 169 -0.54 18.60 -1.27
N TYR A 170 0.23 17.60 -1.73
CA TYR A 170 1.00 16.73 -0.84
C TYR A 170 2.52 16.76 -1.05
N LYS A 171 3.07 17.52 -2.00
CA LYS A 171 4.51 17.56 -2.28
C LYS A 171 5.41 17.87 -1.06
N ASN A 172 4.87 18.53 -0.05
CA ASN A 172 5.59 18.85 1.19
C ASN A 172 5.32 17.85 2.34
N ASP A 173 4.46 16.87 2.15
CA ASP A 173 4.24 15.82 3.15
C ASP A 173 5.43 14.84 3.14
N PRO A 174 5.96 14.45 4.32
CA PRO A 174 7.10 13.52 4.40
C PRO A 174 6.89 12.18 3.70
N ARG A 175 5.63 11.76 3.50
CA ARG A 175 5.25 10.51 2.80
C ARG A 175 5.30 10.64 1.29
N PHE A 176 5.31 11.87 0.75
CA PHE A 176 5.15 12.10 -0.68
C PHE A 176 6.18 11.33 -1.52
N SER A 177 7.46 11.42 -1.16
CA SER A 177 8.53 10.73 -1.88
C SER A 177 8.43 9.20 -1.83
N ALA A 178 7.74 8.63 -0.84
CA ALA A 178 7.47 7.21 -0.76
C ALA A 178 6.21 6.81 -1.57
N CYS A 179 5.33 7.75 -1.87
CA CYS A 179 4.10 7.53 -2.63
C CYS A 179 4.27 7.76 -4.12
N VAL A 180 5.12 8.71 -4.52
CA VAL A 180 5.18 9.28 -5.87
C VAL A 180 6.60 9.28 -6.43
N TRP A 181 6.73 8.83 -7.67
CA TRP A 181 7.90 9.09 -8.52
C TRP A 181 7.70 10.42 -9.24
N SER A 182 8.63 11.36 -9.07
CA SER A 182 8.81 12.47 -9.99
C SER A 182 9.72 12.00 -11.13
N CYS A 183 9.20 12.01 -12.36
CA CYS A 183 9.96 11.51 -13.51
C CYS A 183 11.21 12.36 -13.76
N SER A 184 11.10 13.69 -13.64
CA SER A 184 12.23 14.58 -13.86
C SER A 184 13.30 14.44 -12.77
N GLU A 185 12.91 14.33 -11.50
CA GLU A 185 13.84 14.07 -10.40
C GLU A 185 14.50 12.70 -10.52
N ALA A 186 13.76 11.70 -11.01
CA ALA A 186 14.29 10.37 -11.30
C ALA A 186 15.07 10.30 -12.63
N GLY A 187 15.12 11.37 -13.41
CA GLY A 187 15.95 11.47 -14.61
C GLY A 187 15.42 10.73 -15.85
N PHE A 188 14.11 10.53 -15.98
CA PHE A 188 13.55 9.77 -17.12
C PHE A 188 12.38 10.45 -17.87
N ASP A 189 12.19 11.75 -17.72
CA ASP A 189 11.13 12.50 -18.43
C ASP A 189 11.16 12.33 -19.96
N ALA A 190 12.36 12.36 -20.53
CA ALA A 190 12.53 12.27 -21.97
C ALA A 190 12.13 10.89 -22.54
N ASP A 191 12.07 9.87 -21.71
CA ASP A 191 11.79 8.50 -22.15
C ASP A 191 10.29 8.21 -22.26
N ILE A 192 9.43 9.00 -21.61
CA ILE A 192 8.02 8.69 -21.41
C ILE A 192 7.04 9.81 -21.76
N THR A 193 7.51 10.88 -22.43
CA THR A 193 6.70 12.06 -22.78
C THR A 193 5.55 11.77 -23.75
N ASP A 194 5.57 10.64 -24.44
CA ASP A 194 4.49 10.18 -25.33
C ASP A 194 3.45 9.29 -24.63
N SER A 195 3.55 9.11 -23.33
CA SER A 195 2.60 8.32 -22.54
C SER A 195 1.23 9.02 -22.45
N TYR A 196 0.16 8.22 -22.32
CA TYR A 196 -1.19 8.74 -22.12
C TYR A 196 -1.26 9.63 -20.88
N GLU A 197 -1.89 10.79 -21.02
CA GLU A 197 -2.15 11.73 -19.93
C GLU A 197 -0.92 12.00 -19.03
N TYR A 198 0.25 12.04 -19.65
CA TYR A 198 1.51 12.21 -18.97
C TYR A 198 1.51 13.46 -18.08
N THR A 199 1.72 13.27 -16.77
CA THR A 199 1.75 14.35 -15.77
C THR A 199 3.15 14.62 -15.20
N GLY A 200 4.13 13.80 -15.52
CA GLY A 200 5.46 13.80 -14.90
C GLY A 200 5.54 13.01 -13.59
N TYR A 201 4.45 12.39 -13.16
CA TYR A 201 4.39 11.71 -11.85
C TYR A 201 3.68 10.36 -11.95
N TYR A 202 4.25 9.36 -11.29
CA TYR A 202 3.68 8.01 -11.17
C TYR A 202 3.71 7.51 -9.73
N THR A 203 2.83 6.56 -9.38
CA THR A 203 2.88 5.96 -8.04
C THR A 203 4.16 5.18 -7.82
N ARG A 204 4.71 5.30 -6.61
CA ARG A 204 5.89 4.56 -6.17
C ARG A 204 5.54 3.29 -5.39
N LYS A 205 4.37 3.21 -4.79
CA LYS A 205 3.95 2.08 -3.94
C LYS A 205 3.96 0.73 -4.65
N TYR A 206 3.57 0.72 -5.92
CA TYR A 206 3.48 -0.48 -6.76
C TYR A 206 4.30 -0.33 -8.05
N ALA A 207 5.33 0.48 -8.04
CA ALA A 207 6.14 0.68 -9.22
C ALA A 207 6.86 -0.62 -9.63
N PRO A 208 6.88 -0.95 -10.93
CA PRO A 208 7.66 -2.09 -11.41
C PRO A 208 9.15 -1.79 -11.26
N MET A 209 9.89 -2.72 -10.65
CA MET A 209 11.31 -2.53 -10.36
C MET A 209 12.21 -3.31 -11.32
N CYS A 210 13.40 -2.78 -11.62
CA CYS A 210 14.43 -3.45 -12.38
C CYS A 210 15.82 -3.05 -11.88
N PHE A 211 16.87 -3.74 -12.36
CA PHE A 211 18.24 -3.28 -12.19
C PHE A 211 18.55 -2.08 -13.09
N ALA A 212 19.62 -1.34 -12.78
CA ALA A 212 20.06 -0.21 -13.59
C ALA A 212 20.47 -0.59 -15.01
N ASP A 213 20.89 -1.83 -15.25
CA ASP A 213 21.18 -2.36 -16.59
C ASP A 213 19.93 -2.80 -17.37
N GLY A 214 18.74 -2.55 -16.81
CA GLY A 214 17.47 -2.91 -17.41
C GLY A 214 17.04 -4.36 -17.19
N THR A 215 17.86 -5.18 -16.55
CA THR A 215 17.47 -6.54 -16.18
C THR A 215 16.49 -6.51 -15.01
N ARG A 216 15.67 -7.56 -14.87
CA ARG A 216 14.66 -7.62 -13.83
C ARG A 216 15.25 -8.05 -12.50
N GLN A 217 14.75 -7.48 -11.45
CA GLN A 217 15.20 -7.80 -10.10
C GLN A 217 14.60 -9.10 -9.57
N GLU A 218 15.43 -9.88 -8.92
CA GLU A 218 15.05 -11.19 -8.40
C GLU A 218 13.99 -11.12 -7.29
N VAL A 219 14.01 -10.06 -6.51
CA VAL A 219 13.06 -9.89 -5.39
C VAL A 219 11.69 -9.39 -5.85
N GLY A 220 11.62 -8.77 -7.03
CA GLY A 220 10.35 -8.40 -7.67
C GLY A 220 9.89 -9.41 -8.70
N PHE A 221 10.79 -10.31 -9.12
CA PHE A 221 10.59 -11.26 -10.21
C PHE A 221 11.32 -12.55 -9.93
N LYS A 222 10.92 -13.59 -10.63
CA LYS A 222 11.71 -14.80 -10.77
C LYS A 222 12.73 -14.60 -11.91
N LEU A 223 14.01 -14.77 -11.62
CA LEU A 223 15.07 -14.66 -12.62
C LEU A 223 14.82 -15.57 -13.82
N GLY A 224 15.07 -15.02 -15.02
CA GLY A 224 14.88 -15.74 -16.28
C GLY A 224 13.46 -15.73 -16.81
N GLU A 225 12.49 -15.24 -16.07
CA GLU A 225 11.12 -15.09 -16.52
C GLU A 225 10.93 -13.76 -17.26
N GLN A 226 10.34 -13.81 -18.45
CA GLN A 226 10.28 -12.67 -19.36
C GLN A 226 8.95 -11.91 -19.34
N HIS A 227 7.98 -12.37 -18.56
CA HIS A 227 6.62 -11.85 -18.63
C HIS A 227 6.34 -10.87 -17.49
N GLN A 228 6.70 -9.60 -17.71
CA GLN A 228 6.51 -8.52 -16.73
C GLN A 228 5.07 -8.44 -16.18
N ASN A 229 4.07 -8.89 -16.91
CA ASN A 229 2.67 -8.82 -16.50
C ASN A 229 2.31 -9.80 -15.37
N VAL A 230 3.14 -10.81 -15.14
CA VAL A 230 2.81 -11.93 -14.27
C VAL A 230 3.95 -12.35 -13.34
N THR A 231 5.03 -11.56 -13.27
CA THR A 231 6.24 -11.94 -12.53
C THR A 231 6.58 -11.05 -11.35
N TYR A 232 5.71 -10.10 -10.97
CA TYR A 232 5.95 -9.25 -9.81
C TYR A 232 5.48 -9.92 -8.51
N TYR A 233 6.38 -9.99 -7.55
CA TYR A 233 6.14 -10.61 -6.24
C TYR A 233 5.40 -9.75 -5.23
N GLN A 234 5.36 -8.45 -5.42
CA GLN A 234 4.76 -7.57 -4.44
C GLN A 234 3.30 -7.94 -4.23
N ASP A 235 2.95 -8.27 -2.99
CA ASP A 235 1.56 -8.54 -2.64
C ASP A 235 0.68 -7.30 -2.84
N TYR A 236 -0.57 -7.50 -3.22
CA TYR A 236 -1.53 -6.41 -3.22
C TYR A 236 -2.13 -6.24 -1.83
N THR A 237 -1.91 -5.08 -1.25
CA THR A 237 -2.39 -4.76 0.09
C THR A 237 -3.85 -4.36 0.06
N ILE A 238 -4.71 -5.19 0.64
CA ILE A 238 -6.15 -4.92 0.77
C ILE A 238 -6.41 -4.07 2.01
N MET A 239 -5.68 -4.33 3.09
CA MET A 239 -5.79 -3.60 4.35
C MET A 239 -4.49 -3.67 5.14
N ARG A 240 -4.08 -2.54 5.70
CA ARG A 240 -2.95 -2.44 6.63
C ARG A 240 -3.35 -1.73 7.92
N TYR A 241 -2.53 -1.87 8.93
CA TYR A 241 -2.84 -1.41 10.28
C TYR A 241 -3.07 0.09 10.39
N ALA A 242 -2.44 0.91 9.55
CA ALA A 242 -2.74 2.34 9.47
C ALA A 242 -4.21 2.63 9.13
N ASP A 243 -4.82 1.87 8.20
CA ASP A 243 -6.24 2.01 7.90
C ASP A 243 -7.11 1.57 9.11
N VAL A 244 -6.73 0.49 9.77
CA VAL A 244 -7.40 0.04 11.01
C VAL A 244 -7.38 1.13 12.08
N LEU A 245 -6.24 1.76 12.32
CA LEU A 245 -6.09 2.83 13.30
C LEU A 245 -6.94 4.07 12.96
N LEU A 246 -6.99 4.45 11.69
CA LEU A 246 -7.82 5.57 11.25
C LEU A 246 -9.33 5.26 11.37
N MET A 247 -9.75 4.04 11.02
CA MET A 247 -11.12 3.57 11.26
C MET A 247 -11.44 3.46 12.75
N HIS A 248 -10.48 3.03 13.58
CA HIS A 248 -10.63 2.99 15.03
C HIS A 248 -10.93 4.37 15.60
N SER A 249 -10.17 5.39 15.19
CA SER A 249 -10.44 6.78 15.60
C SER A 249 -11.82 7.26 15.17
N GLU A 250 -12.23 6.95 13.94
CA GLU A 250 -13.53 7.37 13.40
C GLU A 250 -14.69 6.72 14.16
N LEU A 251 -14.64 5.42 14.40
CA LEU A 251 -15.70 4.67 15.09
C LEU A 251 -15.83 5.04 16.57
N ASN A 252 -14.71 5.25 17.26
CA ASN A 252 -14.68 5.58 18.68
C ASN A 252 -14.84 7.08 18.96
N GLY A 253 -14.73 7.95 17.96
CA GLY A 253 -14.83 9.39 18.15
C GLY A 253 -13.66 9.99 18.93
N ASN A 254 -12.44 9.45 18.76
CA ASN A 254 -11.24 9.91 19.43
C ASN A 254 -10.06 10.03 18.46
N ALA A 255 -8.96 10.64 18.91
CA ALA A 255 -7.79 10.87 18.07
C ALA A 255 -6.67 9.84 18.25
N ASP A 256 -6.89 8.74 18.95
CA ASP A 256 -5.83 7.83 19.37
C ASP A 256 -5.13 7.16 18.17
N GLY A 257 -5.91 6.52 17.30
CA GLY A 257 -5.38 5.90 16.08
C GLY A 257 -4.90 6.95 15.07
N LEU A 258 -5.64 8.07 14.93
CA LEU A 258 -5.24 9.18 14.08
C LEU A 258 -3.84 9.68 14.46
N ASN A 259 -3.58 9.92 15.73
CA ASN A 259 -2.29 10.41 16.20
C ASN A 259 -1.18 9.36 16.11
N GLN A 260 -1.48 8.08 16.25
CA GLN A 260 -0.48 7.03 16.01
C GLN A 260 0.01 7.04 14.55
N VAL A 261 -0.88 7.20 13.60
CA VAL A 261 -0.52 7.30 12.17
C VAL A 261 0.21 8.61 11.89
N HIS A 262 -0.32 9.73 12.35
CA HIS A 262 0.24 11.05 12.11
C HIS A 262 1.65 11.20 12.68
N GLN A 263 1.85 10.82 13.93
CA GLN A 263 3.13 10.96 14.62
C GLN A 263 4.26 10.08 14.06
N ARG A 264 3.94 9.07 13.26
CA ARG A 264 4.95 8.31 12.52
C ARG A 264 5.80 9.22 11.62
N VAL A 265 5.18 10.24 11.02
CA VAL A 265 5.81 11.14 10.05
C VAL A 265 5.97 12.56 10.56
N TYR A 266 5.23 12.95 11.60
CA TYR A 266 5.30 14.23 12.30
C TYR A 266 5.51 13.99 13.80
N PRO A 267 6.71 13.53 14.23
CA PRO A 267 6.96 13.20 15.63
C PRO A 267 6.70 14.36 16.59
N GLY A 268 5.86 14.11 17.59
CA GLY A 268 5.51 15.10 18.60
C GLY A 268 4.36 16.03 18.23
N GLU A 269 3.87 15.99 17.00
CA GLU A 269 2.66 16.73 16.61
C GLU A 269 1.40 15.91 16.96
N THR A 270 0.32 16.60 17.25
CA THR A 270 -0.98 15.98 17.52
C THR A 270 -2.09 16.68 16.78
N LEU A 271 -3.04 15.90 16.30
CA LEU A 271 -4.27 16.37 15.67
C LEU A 271 -5.44 16.17 16.64
N ALA A 272 -6.31 17.18 16.73
CA ALA A 272 -7.60 16.98 17.40
C ALA A 272 -8.48 16.01 16.59
N TYR A 273 -9.31 15.25 17.30
CA TYR A 273 -10.31 14.42 16.61
C TYR A 273 -11.24 15.31 15.76
N SER A 274 -11.32 14.99 14.51
CA SER A 274 -12.38 15.43 13.60
C SER A 274 -12.41 14.51 12.39
N ILE A 275 -13.58 14.36 11.77
CA ILE A 275 -13.71 13.61 10.51
C ILE A 275 -12.84 14.24 9.42
N GLU A 276 -12.72 15.56 9.39
CA GLU A 276 -11.89 16.26 8.43
C GLU A 276 -10.39 15.93 8.58
N ASN A 277 -9.88 15.86 9.81
CA ASN A 277 -8.49 15.45 10.04
C ASN A 277 -8.26 13.98 9.66
N ILE A 278 -9.22 13.09 9.96
CA ILE A 278 -9.15 11.69 9.53
C ILE A 278 -9.15 11.60 7.99
N ARG A 279 -10.03 12.32 7.30
CA ARG A 279 -10.07 12.36 5.83
C ARG A 279 -8.74 12.80 5.22
N LYS A 280 -8.17 13.89 5.74
CA LYS A 280 -6.87 14.41 5.28
C LYS A 280 -5.75 13.40 5.49
N GLU A 281 -5.70 12.80 6.67
CA GLU A 281 -4.70 11.80 6.99
C GLU A 281 -4.85 10.55 6.10
N ARG A 282 -6.08 10.05 5.92
CA ARG A 282 -6.36 8.93 5.01
C ARG A 282 -5.95 9.20 3.57
N ALA A 283 -6.18 10.41 3.08
CA ALA A 283 -5.92 10.78 1.68
C ALA A 283 -4.46 10.63 1.28
N ILE A 284 -3.52 11.00 2.13
CA ILE A 284 -2.08 10.83 1.85
C ILE A 284 -1.55 9.48 2.36
N GLU A 285 -1.97 9.06 3.54
CA GLU A 285 -1.52 7.82 4.15
C GLU A 285 -1.86 6.60 3.27
N LEU A 286 -3.10 6.54 2.78
CA LEU A 286 -3.63 5.45 1.98
C LEU A 286 -3.67 5.77 0.47
N ALA A 287 -2.95 6.80 0.04
CA ALA A 287 -2.86 7.17 -1.37
C ALA A 287 -2.46 5.97 -2.24
N PHE A 288 -3.13 5.78 -3.36
CA PHE A 288 -2.88 4.71 -4.35
C PHE A 288 -3.11 3.27 -3.86
N GLU A 289 -3.83 3.09 -2.74
CA GLU A 289 -4.19 1.78 -2.19
C GLU A 289 -5.62 1.33 -2.55
N GLY A 290 -6.28 2.05 -3.46
CA GLY A 290 -7.61 1.69 -3.96
C GLY A 290 -8.77 2.08 -3.04
N VAL A 291 -8.52 2.82 -1.94
CA VAL A 291 -9.56 3.18 -0.96
C VAL A 291 -10.12 4.59 -1.13
N HIS A 292 -9.37 5.49 -1.78
CA HIS A 292 -9.72 6.92 -1.85
C HIS A 292 -11.07 7.18 -2.51
N TYR A 293 -11.38 6.49 -3.61
CA TYR A 293 -12.70 6.61 -4.27
C TYR A 293 -13.85 6.28 -3.33
N TRP A 294 -13.73 5.22 -2.55
CA TRP A 294 -14.75 4.80 -1.59
C TRP A 294 -14.86 5.75 -0.40
N ASP A 295 -13.73 6.34 0.02
CA ASP A 295 -13.74 7.39 1.03
C ASP A 295 -14.47 8.65 0.54
N LEU A 296 -14.24 9.08 -0.70
CA LEU A 296 -15.01 10.17 -1.30
C LEU A 296 -16.52 9.86 -1.33
N MET A 297 -16.90 8.65 -1.78
CA MET A 297 -18.30 8.22 -1.84
C MET A 297 -19.01 8.31 -0.49
N ARG A 298 -18.35 7.94 0.60
CA ARG A 298 -18.96 7.92 1.93
C ARG A 298 -18.93 9.26 2.66
N TYR A 299 -17.96 10.12 2.37
CA TYR A 299 -17.82 11.41 3.02
C TYR A 299 -18.49 12.55 2.26
N GLU A 300 -18.63 12.43 0.96
CA GLU A 300 -19.09 13.49 0.06
C GLU A 300 -20.34 13.09 -0.72
N LYS A 301 -21.22 12.38 -0.04
CA LYS A 301 -22.46 11.80 -0.55
C LYS A 301 -23.33 12.78 -1.36
N ASP A 302 -23.25 14.08 -1.10
CA ASP A 302 -24.14 15.09 -1.66
C ASP A 302 -23.56 15.88 -2.86
N GLY A 303 -22.65 15.28 -3.62
CA GLY A 303 -22.40 15.77 -4.98
C GLY A 303 -21.15 16.59 -5.19
N ALA A 304 -20.06 16.26 -4.57
CA ALA A 304 -18.75 16.81 -4.89
C ALA A 304 -18.03 16.07 -6.06
N TYR A 305 -18.81 15.56 -7.03
CA TYR A 305 -18.30 15.05 -8.30
C TYR A 305 -18.68 15.99 -9.43
#